data_b06f616919fb910ae1a81d25d5d1179b
#
_entry.id   b06f616919fb910ae1a81d25d5d1179b
#
_cell.length_a   1.000
_cell.length_b   1.000
_cell.length_c   1.000
_cell.angle_alpha   90.00
_cell.angle_beta   90.00
_cell.angle_gamma   90.00
#
_symmetry.space_group_name_H-M   'P 1'
#
loop_
_entity.id
_entity.type
_entity.pdbx_description
1 polymer ?
#
loop_
_entity_poly.entity_id
_entity_poly.type
_entity_poly.pdbx_seq_one_letter_code
_entity_poly.pdbx_strand_id
1 'polypeptide(L)'
;MNVAKYIDHTLLKPDSTREQIDKILEEAKKYQFKSVCINPTHVSYASQQLLDTDVLVCTVIGFPLGATTTDVKVFETENAIKNGASEIDMVINIGALKDQRYDEVQKDIEGVIAAANGKTVKVIIETVLLTDEEKVKACESVSY
;
A
#
# COMPACT_ATOMS: atom_id res chain seq x y z
N MET A 1 -5.14 13.46 21.49
CA MET A 1 -4.65 12.74 20.31
C MET A 1 -5.69 12.88 19.20
N ASN A 2 -5.35 13.34 18.01
CA ASN A 2 -6.29 13.41 16.88
C ASN A 2 -6.21 12.09 16.10
N VAL A 3 -7.15 11.17 16.34
CA VAL A 3 -7.20 9.83 15.72
C VAL A 3 -7.28 9.89 14.20
N ALA A 4 -7.90 10.93 13.63
CA ALA A 4 -8.02 11.08 12.18
C ALA A 4 -6.65 11.03 11.44
N LYS A 5 -5.58 11.51 12.08
CA LYS A 5 -4.21 11.49 11.52
C LYS A 5 -3.55 10.10 11.48
N TYR A 6 -4.24 9.06 11.96
CA TYR A 6 -3.79 7.66 11.89
C TYR A 6 -4.70 6.80 10.99
N ILE A 7 -5.65 7.42 10.27
CA ILE A 7 -6.61 6.70 9.42
C ILE A 7 -6.22 6.86 7.95
N ASP A 8 -6.05 5.73 7.29
CA ASP A 8 -6.02 5.63 5.84
C ASP A 8 -7.44 5.32 5.35
N HIS A 9 -8.12 6.34 4.80
CA HIS A 9 -9.50 6.21 4.32
C HIS A 9 -9.54 5.41 3.02
N THR A 10 -10.05 4.18 3.09
CA THR A 10 -9.74 3.12 2.12
C THR A 10 -10.92 2.74 1.24
N LEU A 11 -10.71 2.64 -0.08
CA LEU A 11 -11.62 2.08 -1.06
C LEU A 11 -10.86 1.29 -2.12
N LEU A 12 -10.87 -0.06 -2.00
CA LEU A 12 -10.10 -0.98 -2.85
C LEU A 12 -10.97 -1.97 -3.62
N LYS A 13 -12.28 -1.75 -3.68
CA LYS A 13 -13.17 -2.60 -4.48
C LYS A 13 -12.84 -2.45 -5.97
N PRO A 14 -12.80 -3.57 -6.74
CA PRO A 14 -12.45 -3.51 -8.16
C PRO A 14 -13.47 -2.76 -9.02
N ASP A 15 -14.69 -2.65 -8.54
CA ASP A 15 -15.81 -1.95 -9.20
C ASP A 15 -16.01 -0.51 -8.71
N SER A 16 -15.04 0.05 -8.02
CA SER A 16 -15.09 1.42 -7.50
C SER A 16 -15.25 2.44 -8.64
N THR A 17 -16.30 3.24 -8.56
CA THR A 17 -16.60 4.28 -9.54
C THR A 17 -15.90 5.60 -9.21
N ARG A 18 -15.82 6.51 -10.19
CA ARG A 18 -15.28 7.86 -9.97
C ARG A 18 -16.04 8.61 -8.86
N GLU A 19 -17.37 8.52 -8.86
CA GLU A 19 -18.20 9.15 -7.84
C GLU A 19 -17.87 8.65 -6.42
N GLN A 20 -17.62 7.34 -6.28
CA GLN A 20 -17.22 6.77 -4.99
C GLN A 20 -15.82 7.24 -4.56
N ILE A 21 -14.89 7.39 -5.50
CA ILE A 21 -13.57 7.97 -5.23
C ILE A 21 -13.71 9.43 -4.80
N ASP A 22 -14.50 10.23 -5.51
CA ASP A 22 -14.74 11.64 -5.14
C ASP A 22 -15.29 11.75 -3.71
N LYS A 23 -16.23 10.88 -3.35
CA LYS A 23 -16.78 10.83 -1.99
C LYS A 23 -15.72 10.62 -0.92
N ILE A 24 -14.82 9.62 -1.09
CA ILE A 24 -13.77 9.38 -0.08
C ILE A 24 -12.73 10.49 -0.03
N LEU A 25 -12.44 11.15 -1.15
CA LEU A 25 -11.56 12.31 -1.19
C LEU A 25 -12.16 13.49 -0.41
N GLU A 26 -13.44 13.77 -0.58
CA GLU A 26 -14.15 14.81 0.16
C GLU A 26 -14.21 14.50 1.66
N GLU A 27 -14.53 13.26 2.02
CA GLU A 27 -14.53 12.81 3.42
C GLU A 27 -13.15 12.95 4.05
N ALA A 28 -12.08 12.55 3.34
CA ALA A 28 -10.72 12.66 3.84
C ALA A 28 -10.29 14.10 4.07
N LYS A 29 -10.63 15.02 3.17
CA LYS A 29 -10.42 16.47 3.34
C LYS A 29 -11.20 17.00 4.55
N LYS A 30 -12.48 16.67 4.64
CA LYS A 30 -13.38 17.14 5.69
C LYS A 30 -12.92 16.74 7.09
N TYR A 31 -12.54 15.45 7.24
CA TYR A 31 -12.15 14.89 8.53
C TYR A 31 -10.64 14.92 8.78
N GLN A 32 -9.87 15.43 7.82
CA GLN A 32 -8.41 15.53 7.87
C GLN A 32 -7.73 14.19 8.18
N PHE A 33 -8.15 13.13 7.49
CA PHE A 33 -7.51 11.82 7.59
C PHE A 33 -6.04 11.88 7.17
N LYS A 34 -5.25 10.86 7.56
CA LYS A 34 -3.84 10.75 7.21
C LYS A 34 -3.68 10.62 5.70
N SER A 35 -4.41 9.70 5.10
CA SER A 35 -4.38 9.42 3.68
C SER A 35 -5.73 8.93 3.14
N VAL A 36 -5.82 8.84 1.82
CA VAL A 36 -6.76 7.95 1.13
C VAL A 36 -5.98 6.78 0.57
N CYS A 37 -6.48 5.54 0.74
CA CYS A 37 -5.88 4.34 0.16
C CYS A 37 -6.79 3.80 -0.95
N ILE A 38 -6.28 3.76 -2.17
CA ILE A 38 -7.04 3.49 -3.40
C ILE A 38 -6.26 2.60 -4.37
N ASN A 39 -6.97 1.98 -5.32
CA ASN A 39 -6.31 1.21 -6.37
C ASN A 39 -5.44 2.11 -7.27
N PRO A 40 -4.31 1.59 -7.83
CA PRO A 40 -3.32 2.37 -8.59
C PRO A 40 -3.91 3.20 -9.74
N THR A 41 -4.95 2.72 -10.39
CA THR A 41 -5.63 3.42 -11.50
C THR A 41 -6.21 4.79 -11.12
N HIS A 42 -6.46 5.04 -9.82
CA HIS A 42 -7.03 6.29 -9.33
C HIS A 42 -6.00 7.27 -8.78
N VAL A 43 -4.72 6.86 -8.64
CA VAL A 43 -3.67 7.64 -7.95
C VAL A 43 -3.46 9.00 -8.58
N SER A 44 -3.28 9.08 -9.90
CA SER A 44 -3.05 10.36 -10.59
C SER A 44 -4.20 11.35 -10.39
N TYR A 45 -5.44 10.86 -10.45
CA TYR A 45 -6.61 11.68 -10.20
C TYR A 45 -6.67 12.18 -8.74
N ALA A 46 -6.53 11.26 -7.78
CA ALA A 46 -6.59 11.62 -6.36
C ALA A 46 -5.47 12.59 -5.98
N SER A 47 -4.27 12.40 -6.50
CA SER A 47 -3.14 13.29 -6.30
C SER A 47 -3.46 14.72 -6.74
N GLN A 48 -4.10 14.90 -7.90
CA GLN A 48 -4.53 16.22 -8.38
C GLN A 48 -5.61 16.85 -7.48
N GLN A 49 -6.57 16.04 -7.00
CA GLN A 49 -7.66 16.52 -6.15
C GLN A 49 -7.21 16.89 -4.72
N LEU A 50 -6.06 16.42 -4.28
CA LEU A 50 -5.53 16.61 -2.93
C LEU A 50 -4.33 17.57 -2.86
N LEU A 51 -3.94 18.22 -3.98
CA LEU A 51 -2.73 19.06 -4.09
C LEU A 51 -2.61 20.13 -2.99
N ASP A 52 -3.73 20.75 -2.62
CA ASP A 52 -3.75 21.84 -1.65
C ASP A 52 -4.17 21.38 -0.24
N THR A 53 -3.92 20.11 0.08
CA THR A 53 -4.30 19.50 1.36
C THR A 53 -3.15 18.73 1.98
N ASP A 54 -3.26 18.44 3.29
CA ASP A 54 -2.32 17.56 4.02
C ASP A 54 -2.64 16.06 3.88
N VAL A 55 -3.70 15.71 3.14
CA VAL A 55 -4.11 14.31 2.95
C VAL A 55 -3.22 13.65 1.92
N LEU A 56 -2.57 12.56 2.29
CA LEU A 56 -1.67 11.81 1.42
C LEU A 56 -2.45 10.86 0.51
N VAL A 57 -1.83 10.49 -0.62
CA VAL A 57 -2.32 9.40 -1.47
C VAL A 57 -1.51 8.15 -1.18
N CYS A 58 -2.18 7.12 -0.66
CA CYS A 58 -1.68 5.77 -0.49
C CYS A 58 -2.25 4.87 -1.59
N THR A 59 -1.48 3.90 -2.05
CA THR A 59 -1.96 2.89 -2.99
C THR A 59 -1.35 1.53 -2.71
N VAL A 60 -1.99 0.49 -3.25
CA VAL A 60 -1.60 -0.90 -3.04
C VAL A 60 -0.72 -1.42 -4.18
N ILE A 61 0.21 -2.34 -3.84
CA ILE A 61 1.17 -2.95 -4.75
C ILE A 61 1.12 -4.48 -4.62
N GLY A 62 1.07 -5.18 -5.74
CA GLY A 62 0.89 -6.65 -5.77
C GLY A 62 -0.43 -7.12 -5.16
N PHE A 63 -1.39 -6.24 -5.09
CA PHE A 63 -2.65 -6.44 -4.38
C PHE A 63 -3.71 -7.13 -5.27
N PRO A 64 -4.54 -8.03 -4.71
CA PRO A 64 -4.58 -8.44 -3.30
C PRO A 64 -3.72 -9.67 -2.97
N LEU A 65 -3.11 -10.34 -3.94
CA LEU A 65 -2.56 -11.69 -3.79
C LEU A 65 -1.11 -11.73 -3.28
N GLY A 66 -0.32 -10.68 -3.50
CA GLY A 66 1.12 -10.67 -3.22
C GLY A 66 1.95 -11.64 -4.08
N ALA A 67 1.32 -12.32 -5.05
CA ALA A 67 1.88 -13.46 -5.79
C ALA A 67 2.47 -13.09 -7.16
N THR A 68 2.67 -11.82 -7.44
CA THR A 68 3.42 -11.37 -8.62
C THR A 68 4.92 -11.35 -8.35
N THR A 69 5.74 -11.21 -9.39
CA THR A 69 7.20 -11.15 -9.24
C THR A 69 7.65 -9.83 -8.62
N THR A 70 8.83 -9.83 -8.01
CA THR A 70 9.44 -8.63 -7.45
C THR A 70 9.60 -7.53 -8.48
N ASP A 71 10.05 -7.84 -9.70
CA ASP A 71 10.22 -6.86 -10.79
C ASP A 71 8.90 -6.16 -11.13
N VAL A 72 7.78 -6.88 -11.10
CA VAL A 72 6.45 -6.30 -11.35
C VAL A 72 6.03 -5.39 -10.19
N LYS A 73 6.27 -5.79 -8.93
CA LYS A 73 5.99 -4.93 -7.77
C LYS A 73 6.85 -3.66 -7.79
N VAL A 74 8.13 -3.77 -8.16
CA VAL A 74 9.04 -2.63 -8.34
C VAL A 74 8.50 -1.67 -9.40
N PHE A 75 8.16 -2.18 -10.58
CA PHE A 75 7.57 -1.37 -11.65
C PHE A 75 6.26 -0.69 -11.24
N GLU A 76 5.38 -1.42 -10.56
CA GLU A 76 4.11 -0.91 -10.06
C GLU A 76 4.34 0.21 -9.03
N THR A 77 5.33 0.05 -8.14
CA THR A 77 5.73 1.06 -7.16
C THR A 77 6.24 2.32 -7.82
N GLU A 78 7.19 2.21 -8.76
CA GLU A 78 7.73 3.35 -9.51
C GLU A 78 6.63 4.10 -10.26
N ASN A 79 5.71 3.35 -10.89
CA ASN A 79 4.56 3.92 -11.60
C ASN A 79 3.62 4.66 -10.63
N ALA A 80 3.32 4.09 -9.47
CA ALA A 80 2.48 4.71 -8.47
C ALA A 80 3.09 6.02 -7.93
N ILE A 81 4.38 6.02 -7.61
CA ILE A 81 5.11 7.22 -7.15
C ILE A 81 5.10 8.30 -8.23
N LYS A 82 5.40 7.93 -9.48
CA LYS A 82 5.36 8.86 -10.63
C LYS A 82 3.98 9.51 -10.81
N ASN A 83 2.91 8.77 -10.50
CA ASN A 83 1.53 9.25 -10.57
C ASN A 83 1.08 10.04 -9.33
N GLY A 84 1.95 10.19 -8.31
CA GLY A 84 1.69 11.03 -7.15
C GLY A 84 1.36 10.29 -5.85
N ALA A 85 1.58 8.97 -5.78
CA ALA A 85 1.48 8.26 -4.51
C ALA A 85 2.56 8.73 -3.53
N SER A 86 2.20 8.89 -2.26
CA SER A 86 3.08 9.29 -1.16
C SER A 86 3.35 8.16 -0.18
N GLU A 87 2.50 7.15 -0.16
CA GLU A 87 2.63 5.92 0.63
C GLU A 87 2.29 4.70 -0.22
N ILE A 88 2.95 3.58 0.06
CA ILE A 88 2.84 2.31 -0.67
C ILE A 88 2.48 1.20 0.30
N ASP A 89 1.39 0.49 0.01
CA ASP A 89 0.94 -0.70 0.76
C ASP A 89 1.14 -1.94 -0.11
N MET A 90 2.29 -2.61 0.03
CA MET A 90 2.56 -3.84 -0.71
C MET A 90 1.98 -5.07 -0.02
N VAL A 91 1.57 -6.07 -0.77
CA VAL A 91 1.22 -7.38 -0.22
C VAL A 91 2.45 -8.28 -0.24
N ILE A 92 2.74 -8.90 0.93
CA ILE A 92 3.85 -9.86 1.09
C ILE A 92 3.66 -11.08 0.16
N ASN A 93 4.75 -11.70 -0.27
CA ASN A 93 4.65 -13.00 -0.95
C ASN A 93 4.31 -14.11 0.06
N ILE A 94 3.01 -14.35 0.24
CA ILE A 94 2.48 -15.29 1.23
C ILE A 94 2.96 -16.72 0.95
N GLY A 95 3.02 -17.13 -0.30
CA GLY A 95 3.50 -18.46 -0.68
C GLY A 95 4.96 -18.69 -0.30
N ALA A 96 5.83 -17.72 -0.59
CA ALA A 96 7.23 -17.76 -0.19
C ALA A 96 7.40 -17.80 1.33
N LEU A 97 6.59 -17.00 2.07
CA LEU A 97 6.60 -17.02 3.53
C LEU A 97 6.23 -18.39 4.10
N LYS A 98 5.16 -19.01 3.58
CA LYS A 98 4.72 -20.37 3.98
C LYS A 98 5.73 -21.47 3.67
N ASP A 99 6.45 -21.31 2.57
CA ASP A 99 7.55 -22.21 2.18
C ASP A 99 8.85 -21.93 2.95
N GLN A 100 8.83 -20.99 3.90
CA GLN A 100 10.00 -20.56 4.68
C GLN A 100 11.16 -20.01 3.82
N ARG A 101 10.83 -19.51 2.61
CA ARG A 101 11.81 -18.85 1.72
C ARG A 101 11.98 -17.39 2.12
N TYR A 102 12.44 -17.16 3.36
CA TYR A 102 12.48 -15.83 3.96
C TYR A 102 13.39 -14.86 3.21
N ASP A 103 14.48 -15.34 2.61
CA ASP A 103 15.38 -14.52 1.79
C ASP A 103 14.66 -13.96 0.54
N GLU A 104 13.72 -14.70 -0.04
CA GLU A 104 12.92 -14.21 -1.17
C GLU A 104 11.91 -13.17 -0.70
N VAL A 105 11.25 -13.42 0.44
CA VAL A 105 10.32 -12.44 1.04
C VAL A 105 11.04 -11.13 1.34
N GLN A 106 12.22 -11.20 1.92
CA GLN A 106 13.03 -10.05 2.24
C GLN A 106 13.43 -9.26 0.99
N LYS A 107 13.96 -9.94 -0.03
CA LYS A 107 14.35 -9.31 -1.31
C LYS A 107 13.17 -8.65 -2.02
N ASP A 108 11.98 -9.26 -1.95
CA ASP A 108 10.75 -8.70 -2.50
C ASP A 108 10.39 -7.37 -1.82
N ILE A 109 10.45 -7.32 -0.50
CA ILE A 109 10.20 -6.11 0.29
C ILE A 109 11.28 -5.06 0.02
N GLU A 110 12.57 -5.42 0.06
CA GLU A 110 13.69 -4.53 -0.22
C GLU A 110 13.60 -3.90 -1.62
N GLY A 111 13.19 -4.67 -2.62
CA GLY A 111 12.96 -4.17 -3.98
C GLY A 111 11.92 -3.07 -4.02
N VAL A 112 10.80 -3.26 -3.35
CA VAL A 112 9.73 -2.25 -3.26
C VAL A 112 10.18 -1.02 -2.46
N ILE A 113 10.90 -1.21 -1.34
CA ILE A 113 11.44 -0.10 -0.54
C ILE A 113 12.41 0.75 -1.37
N ALA A 114 13.31 0.11 -2.13
CA ALA A 114 14.23 0.82 -3.00
C ALA A 114 13.50 1.63 -4.08
N ALA A 115 12.47 1.02 -4.71
CA ALA A 115 11.64 1.68 -5.73
C ALA A 115 10.81 2.84 -5.16
N ALA A 116 10.40 2.74 -3.89
CA ALA A 116 9.64 3.79 -3.21
C ALA A 116 10.46 5.06 -2.93
N ASN A 117 11.78 5.00 -3.07
CA ASN A 117 12.69 6.15 -3.01
C ASN A 117 12.44 7.08 -1.81
N GLY A 118 12.42 6.50 -0.61
CA GLY A 118 12.22 7.22 0.66
C GLY A 118 10.77 7.53 1.01
N LYS A 119 9.79 7.09 0.22
CA LYS A 119 8.38 7.12 0.63
C LYS A 119 8.08 5.99 1.60
N THR A 120 7.05 6.17 2.42
CA THR A 120 6.61 5.14 3.36
C THR A 120 6.13 3.90 2.63
N VAL A 121 6.67 2.74 3.00
CA VAL A 121 6.16 1.43 2.58
C VAL A 121 5.59 0.71 3.79
N LYS A 122 4.36 0.20 3.67
CA LYS A 122 3.73 -0.69 4.64
C LYS A 122 3.52 -2.05 3.99
N VAL A 123 3.61 -3.12 4.76
CA VAL A 123 3.49 -4.49 4.25
C VAL A 123 2.22 -5.14 4.78
N ILE A 124 1.31 -5.45 3.88
CA ILE A 124 0.10 -6.22 4.16
C ILE A 124 0.50 -7.68 4.27
N ILE A 125 0.44 -8.26 5.46
CA ILE A 125 0.88 -9.63 5.73
C ILE A 125 -0.24 -10.67 5.61
N GLU A 126 -1.50 -10.26 5.47
CA GLU A 126 -2.70 -11.11 5.34
C GLU A 126 -2.84 -12.14 6.47
N THR A 127 -3.02 -11.65 7.68
CA THR A 127 -2.96 -12.44 8.93
C THR A 127 -3.90 -13.64 8.99
N VAL A 128 -5.03 -13.61 8.26
CA VAL A 128 -6.01 -14.70 8.24
C VAL A 128 -5.48 -15.98 7.56
N LEU A 129 -4.45 -15.84 6.72
CA LEU A 129 -3.80 -16.96 6.04
C LEU A 129 -2.56 -17.49 6.78
N LEU A 130 -2.15 -16.83 7.87
CA LEU A 130 -0.90 -17.11 8.57
C LEU A 130 -1.13 -17.74 9.95
N THR A 131 -0.25 -18.67 10.33
CA THR A 131 -0.09 -19.10 11.72
C THR A 131 0.54 -17.98 12.55
N ASP A 132 0.52 -18.10 13.88
CA ASP A 132 1.14 -17.10 14.75
C ASP A 132 2.67 -17.03 14.55
N GLU A 133 3.32 -18.18 14.29
CA GLU A 133 4.75 -18.23 13.97
C GLU A 133 5.05 -17.53 12.64
N GLU A 134 4.23 -17.74 11.62
CA GLU A 134 4.37 -17.08 10.31
C GLU A 134 4.15 -15.56 10.40
N LYS A 135 3.21 -15.10 11.25
CA LYS A 135 3.02 -13.66 11.53
C LYS A 135 4.27 -13.02 12.13
N VAL A 136 4.92 -13.70 13.09
CA VAL A 136 6.18 -13.24 13.66
C VAL A 136 7.26 -13.15 12.58
N LYS A 137 7.41 -14.18 11.74
CA LYS A 137 8.38 -14.19 10.64
C LYS A 137 8.11 -13.08 9.61
N ALA A 138 6.84 -12.85 9.27
CA ALA A 138 6.48 -11.73 8.39
C ALA A 138 6.90 -10.39 8.97
N CYS A 139 6.67 -10.15 10.27
CA CYS A 139 7.09 -8.92 10.93
C CYS A 139 8.62 -8.78 11.01
N GLU A 140 9.35 -9.89 11.27
CA GLU A 140 10.82 -9.89 11.26
C GLU A 140 11.38 -9.51 9.87
N SER A 141 10.73 -9.94 8.78
CA SER A 141 11.15 -9.62 7.41
C SER A 141 10.91 -8.15 7.02
N VAL A 142 10.11 -7.42 7.78
CA VAL A 142 9.80 -5.98 7.54
C VAL A 142 10.64 -5.06 8.43
N SER A 143 11.26 -5.58 9.49
CA SER A 143 12.00 -4.80 10.48
C SER A 143 13.42 -4.51 9.99
N TYR A 144 13.65 -3.31 9.47
CA TYR A 144 14.96 -2.74 9.11
C TYR A 144 15.13 -1.35 9.71
#